data_439905854fc5b6a6000b252f19421686
#
_entry.id   439905854fc5b6a6000b252f19421686
#
_cell.length_a   1.000
_cell.length_b   1.000
_cell.length_c   1.000
_cell.angle_alpha   90.00
_cell.angle_beta   90.00
_cell.angle_gamma   90.00
#
_symmetry.space_group_name_H-M   'P 1'
#
loop_
_entity.id
_entity.type
_entity.pdbx_description
1 polymer ?
#
loop_
_entity_poly.entity_id
_entity_poly.type
_entity_poly.pdbx_seq_one_letter_code
_entity_poly.pdbx_strand_id
1 'polypeptide(L)'
;MKSDLIVSMHRTGHHAVAVWLLHQRKDVTDFSITTISRWLFAIGDDKDLYMMANNALKTGPNEHPDKIKLPSIVEETKPSGLIITHEQEKINDTILKAFKSPFIFNKPIVVIRDFRNWAASCIKMALRDNKIIEDVINNDKVSVYKDHLLNYDKPDCYYVIFNDWATSKLYRQAICNDLGYTFTDSAKDQLSIFGGGSSFTGMDYLKNASQMDVNNRYQELEEHPYYEMIMSKHEEVLNLSDSIFK
;
A
#
# COMPACT_ATOMS: atom_id res chain seq x y z
N MET A 1 -7.62 11.12 18.52
CA MET A 1 -7.89 9.96 17.63
C MET A 1 -6.54 9.36 17.27
N LYS A 2 -6.38 8.05 17.45
CA LYS A 2 -5.18 7.35 16.98
C LYS A 2 -5.25 7.18 15.46
N SER A 3 -4.21 7.60 14.78
CA SER A 3 -4.13 7.53 13.33
C SER A 3 -2.92 6.71 12.93
N ASP A 4 -3.03 5.95 11.86
CA ASP A 4 -1.92 5.21 11.28
C ASP A 4 -1.52 5.87 9.97
N LEU A 5 -0.22 6.06 9.80
CA LEU A 5 0.39 6.55 8.57
C LEU A 5 1.06 5.40 7.86
N ILE A 6 0.62 5.08 6.65
CA ILE A 6 1.26 4.09 5.79
C ILE A 6 2.06 4.81 4.71
N VAL A 7 3.32 4.43 4.59
CA VAL A 7 4.24 4.92 3.55
C VAL A 7 4.54 3.76 2.61
N SER A 8 4.46 3.99 1.32
CA SER A 8 4.67 2.91 0.37
C SER A 8 5.05 3.41 -1.02
N MET A 9 5.55 2.49 -1.81
CA MET A 9 5.55 2.65 -3.25
C MET A 9 4.22 2.16 -3.83
N HIS A 10 3.82 2.77 -4.94
CA HIS A 10 2.76 2.22 -5.77
C HIS A 10 3.04 0.75 -6.11
N ARG A 11 2.03 -0.11 -6.06
CA ARG A 11 2.10 -1.56 -6.36
C ARG A 11 2.85 -2.44 -5.34
N THR A 12 3.17 -1.94 -4.16
CA THR A 12 3.74 -2.77 -3.07
C THR A 12 2.71 -3.62 -2.33
N GLY A 13 1.42 -3.48 -2.62
CA GLY A 13 0.35 -4.20 -1.91
C GLY A 13 -0.15 -3.47 -0.65
N HIS A 14 0.26 -2.24 -0.42
CA HIS A 14 -0.09 -1.46 0.77
C HIS A 14 -1.61 -1.29 0.97
N HIS A 15 -2.42 -1.24 -0.09
CA HIS A 15 -3.88 -1.18 0.06
C HIS A 15 -4.44 -2.43 0.76
N ALA A 16 -3.89 -3.62 0.48
CA ALA A 16 -4.31 -4.84 1.17
C ALA A 16 -3.92 -4.80 2.65
N VAL A 17 -2.69 -4.34 2.94
CA VAL A 17 -2.21 -4.14 4.32
C VAL A 17 -3.05 -3.09 5.05
N ALA A 18 -3.37 -1.97 4.39
CA ALA A 18 -4.18 -0.89 4.97
C ALA A 18 -5.60 -1.38 5.32
N VAL A 19 -6.27 -2.08 4.42
CA VAL A 19 -7.60 -2.67 4.66
C VAL A 19 -7.53 -3.68 5.80
N TRP A 20 -6.51 -4.54 5.80
CA TRP A 20 -6.33 -5.52 6.87
C TRP A 20 -6.07 -4.82 8.22
N LEU A 21 -5.19 -3.81 8.31
CA LEU A 21 -4.94 -3.04 9.53
C LEU A 21 -6.19 -2.35 10.05
N LEU A 22 -7.02 -1.81 9.17
CA LEU A 22 -8.29 -1.20 9.55
C LEU A 22 -9.19 -2.20 10.28
N HIS A 23 -9.16 -3.48 9.89
CA HIS A 23 -9.92 -4.56 10.54
C HIS A 23 -9.34 -5.00 11.89
N GLN A 24 -8.09 -4.65 12.23
CA GLN A 24 -7.49 -4.98 13.53
C GLN A 24 -7.90 -3.99 14.64
N ARG A 25 -8.50 -2.85 14.27
CA ARG A 25 -8.80 -1.78 15.23
C ARG A 25 -10.10 -2.06 15.99
N LYS A 26 -9.98 -2.20 17.31
CA LYS A 26 -11.14 -2.39 18.21
C LYS A 26 -12.01 -1.15 18.40
N ASP A 27 -11.41 0.03 18.26
CA ASP A 27 -12.09 1.32 18.36
C ASP A 27 -13.04 1.58 17.17
N VAL A 28 -13.02 0.68 16.22
CA VAL A 28 -13.88 0.67 15.04
C VAL A 28 -14.94 -0.41 15.24
N THR A 29 -15.97 -0.11 16.00
CA THR A 29 -16.95 -1.10 16.48
C THR A 29 -17.96 -1.56 15.43
N ASP A 30 -18.09 -0.87 14.32
CA ASP A 30 -19.09 -1.22 13.31
C ASP A 30 -18.45 -1.38 11.92
N PHE A 31 -18.33 -2.65 11.49
CA PHE A 31 -17.77 -3.02 10.19
C PHE A 31 -18.83 -3.17 9.09
N SER A 32 -19.99 -2.57 9.28
CA SER A 32 -20.96 -2.46 8.19
C SER A 32 -20.32 -1.64 7.05
N ILE A 33 -20.25 -2.24 5.87
CA ILE A 33 -19.77 -1.62 4.62
C ILE A 33 -20.50 -0.30 4.31
N THR A 34 -21.55 0.00 5.04
CA THR A 34 -22.44 1.15 4.86
C THR A 34 -22.16 2.32 5.81
N THR A 35 -21.30 2.18 6.82
CA THR A 35 -21.07 3.25 7.80
C THR A 35 -19.91 4.14 7.43
N ILE A 36 -20.18 5.44 7.33
CA ILE A 36 -19.30 6.54 6.92
C ILE A 36 -18.11 6.77 7.91
N SER A 37 -17.99 5.99 8.98
CA SER A 37 -17.01 6.20 10.04
C SER A 37 -15.58 5.73 9.75
N ARG A 38 -15.28 5.25 8.54
CA ARG A 38 -13.99 4.66 8.19
C ARG A 38 -13.44 5.25 6.92
N TRP A 39 -12.37 6.00 7.08
CA TRP A 39 -11.74 6.71 5.99
C TRP A 39 -10.34 6.15 5.78
N LEU A 40 -10.08 5.63 4.60
CA LEU A 40 -8.75 5.41 4.08
C LEU A 40 -8.41 6.61 3.20
N PHE A 41 -7.33 7.31 3.52
CA PHE A 41 -6.84 8.42 2.73
C PHE A 41 -5.57 8.02 2.01
N ALA A 42 -5.52 8.29 0.72
CA ALA A 42 -4.32 8.15 -0.08
C ALA A 42 -3.88 9.54 -0.54
N ILE A 43 -2.60 9.82 -0.40
CA ILE A 43 -1.98 11.01 -0.99
C ILE A 43 -1.31 10.55 -2.28
N GLY A 44 -1.80 11.03 -3.40
CA GLY A 44 -1.28 10.73 -4.72
C GLY A 44 -0.02 11.52 -5.09
N ASP A 45 0.51 11.25 -6.26
CA ASP A 45 1.74 11.85 -6.81
C ASP A 45 1.71 13.38 -6.88
N ASP A 46 0.54 13.96 -7.10
CA ASP A 46 0.31 15.41 -7.20
C ASP A 46 0.12 16.09 -5.84
N LYS A 47 0.41 15.40 -4.73
CA LYS A 47 0.30 15.86 -3.34
C LYS A 47 -1.12 16.22 -2.89
N ASP A 48 -2.11 15.89 -3.68
CA ASP A 48 -3.49 16.03 -3.29
C ASP A 48 -3.93 14.84 -2.43
N LEU A 49 -4.73 15.13 -1.43
CA LEU A 49 -5.30 14.13 -0.57
C LEU A 49 -6.56 13.55 -1.22
N TYR A 50 -6.52 12.27 -1.54
CA TYR A 50 -7.70 11.54 -2.02
C TYR A 50 -8.36 10.83 -0.85
N MET A 51 -9.65 11.07 -0.68
CA MET A 51 -10.45 10.31 0.25
C MET A 51 -10.88 9.01 -0.42
N MET A 52 -10.37 7.91 0.11
CA MET A 52 -10.85 6.58 -0.27
C MET A 52 -11.88 6.16 0.78
N ALA A 53 -13.13 6.61 0.60
CA ALA A 53 -14.22 6.20 1.46
C ALA A 53 -14.51 4.70 1.23
N ASN A 54 -14.82 4.00 2.30
CA ASN A 54 -15.36 2.62 2.21
C ASN A 54 -16.71 2.59 1.44
N ASN A 55 -17.23 3.74 1.12
CA ASN A 55 -18.45 3.98 0.34
C ASN A 55 -18.22 4.10 -1.18
N ALA A 56 -17.11 3.64 -1.72
CA ALA A 56 -16.93 3.54 -3.18
C ALA A 56 -18.00 2.68 -3.89
N LEU A 57 -18.91 2.07 -3.14
CA LEU A 57 -20.12 1.45 -3.68
C LEU A 57 -21.18 2.45 -4.16
N LYS A 58 -21.05 3.75 -3.85
CA LYS A 58 -22.02 4.79 -4.29
C LYS A 58 -21.50 5.64 -5.44
N THR A 59 -20.19 5.74 -5.61
CA THR A 59 -19.57 6.36 -6.78
C THR A 59 -19.15 5.25 -7.72
N GLY A 60 -19.55 5.35 -8.98
CA GLY A 60 -19.19 4.36 -9.99
C GLY A 60 -17.66 4.17 -10.08
N PRO A 61 -17.16 3.07 -10.64
CA PRO A 61 -15.73 2.73 -10.66
C PRO A 61 -14.84 3.75 -11.39
N ASN A 62 -15.39 4.80 -11.97
CA ASN A 62 -14.70 5.82 -12.76
C ASN A 62 -14.79 7.24 -12.18
N GLU A 63 -15.42 7.43 -11.04
CA GLU A 63 -15.40 8.74 -10.40
C GLU A 63 -14.21 8.84 -9.47
N HIS A 64 -13.21 9.64 -9.86
CA HIS A 64 -12.17 10.06 -8.94
C HIS A 64 -12.82 10.82 -7.79
N PRO A 65 -12.54 10.43 -6.53
CA PRO A 65 -13.07 11.19 -5.41
C PRO A 65 -12.59 12.63 -5.51
N ASP A 66 -13.52 13.57 -5.32
CA ASP A 66 -13.19 14.99 -5.33
C ASP A 66 -12.03 15.29 -4.37
N LYS A 67 -11.15 16.20 -4.77
CA LYS A 67 -10.05 16.70 -3.95
C LYS A 67 -10.62 17.37 -2.71
N ILE A 68 -10.54 16.71 -1.57
CA ILE A 68 -11.16 17.16 -0.35
C ILE A 68 -10.09 17.58 0.66
N LYS A 69 -10.26 18.73 1.29
CA LYS A 69 -9.37 19.18 2.36
C LYS A 69 -9.59 18.33 3.60
N LEU A 70 -8.62 17.47 3.93
CA LEU A 70 -8.68 16.52 5.05
C LEU A 70 -9.17 17.13 6.38
N PRO A 71 -8.72 18.31 6.83
CA PRO A 71 -9.17 18.86 8.10
C PRO A 71 -10.68 19.06 8.18
N SER A 72 -11.30 19.61 7.14
CA SER A 72 -12.75 19.87 7.14
C SER A 72 -13.58 18.59 7.22
N ILE A 73 -13.17 17.54 6.54
CA ILE A 73 -13.89 16.26 6.58
C ILE A 73 -13.78 15.58 7.93
N VAL A 74 -12.58 15.58 8.54
CA VAL A 74 -12.39 14.98 9.86
C VAL A 74 -13.20 15.73 10.93
N GLU A 75 -13.33 17.05 10.81
CA GLU A 75 -14.19 17.84 11.69
C GLU A 75 -15.67 17.51 11.51
N GLU A 76 -16.13 17.35 10.27
CA GLU A 76 -17.54 17.04 9.95
C GLU A 76 -17.93 15.63 10.33
N THR A 77 -17.08 14.64 10.01
CA THR A 77 -17.45 13.21 10.09
C THR A 77 -17.00 12.54 11.38
N LYS A 78 -16.01 13.11 12.11
CA LYS A 78 -15.43 12.56 13.36
C LYS A 78 -15.18 11.06 13.27
N PRO A 79 -14.38 10.59 12.30
CA PRO A 79 -14.17 9.17 12.08
C PRO A 79 -13.57 8.51 13.33
N SER A 80 -13.98 7.28 13.64
CA SER A 80 -13.44 6.52 14.78
C SER A 80 -12.00 6.06 14.58
N GLY A 81 -11.57 5.95 13.33
CA GLY A 81 -10.22 5.57 12.97
C GLY A 81 -9.79 6.14 11.63
N LEU A 82 -8.53 6.46 11.50
CA LEU A 82 -7.95 7.06 10.30
C LEU A 82 -6.71 6.28 9.89
N ILE A 83 -6.65 5.88 8.62
CA ILE A 83 -5.42 5.40 7.99
C ILE A 83 -5.13 6.33 6.81
N ILE A 84 -3.95 6.92 6.82
CA ILE A 84 -3.46 7.77 5.73
C ILE A 84 -2.38 6.99 5.00
N THR A 85 -2.48 6.90 3.67
CA THR A 85 -1.43 6.29 2.85
C THR A 85 -0.72 7.37 2.04
N HIS A 86 0.61 7.34 2.09
CA HIS A 86 1.48 8.14 1.25
C HIS A 86 2.17 7.23 0.25
N GLU A 87 2.05 7.57 -1.02
CA GLU A 87 2.68 6.82 -2.10
C GLU A 87 3.77 7.63 -2.79
N GLN A 88 4.83 6.92 -3.20
CA GLN A 88 5.89 7.42 -4.07
C GLN A 88 6.68 8.61 -3.50
N GLU A 89 6.78 8.71 -2.17
CA GLU A 89 7.61 9.70 -1.49
C GLU A 89 8.73 9.04 -0.69
N LYS A 90 9.86 9.73 -0.55
CA LYS A 90 10.94 9.33 0.34
C LYS A 90 10.47 9.34 1.79
N ILE A 91 10.95 8.39 2.57
CA ILE A 91 10.51 8.20 3.97
C ILE A 91 10.69 9.47 4.80
N ASN A 92 11.84 10.11 4.73
CA ASN A 92 12.10 11.32 5.51
C ASN A 92 11.16 12.48 5.14
N ASP A 93 10.85 12.67 3.87
CA ASP A 93 9.94 13.73 3.42
C ASP A 93 8.51 13.50 3.92
N THR A 94 8.08 12.24 3.91
CA THR A 94 6.77 11.83 4.42
C THR A 94 6.66 12.00 5.93
N ILE A 95 7.70 11.61 6.68
CA ILE A 95 7.75 11.80 8.13
C ILE A 95 7.67 13.29 8.48
N LEU A 96 8.44 14.14 7.80
CA LEU A 96 8.40 15.60 8.03
C LEU A 96 7.02 16.21 7.73
N LYS A 97 6.31 15.71 6.71
CA LYS A 97 4.95 16.14 6.41
C LYS A 97 3.95 15.67 7.46
N ALA A 98 4.10 14.44 7.94
CA ALA A 98 3.26 13.88 9.00
C ALA A 98 3.37 14.69 10.30
N PHE A 99 4.57 15.13 10.69
CA PHE A 99 4.77 15.99 11.87
C PHE A 99 4.10 17.37 11.74
N LYS A 100 3.83 17.84 10.54
CA LYS A 100 3.08 19.08 10.30
C LYS A 100 1.56 18.87 10.24
N SER A 101 1.12 17.63 10.33
CA SER A 101 -0.30 17.26 10.32
C SER A 101 -0.94 17.51 11.70
N PRO A 102 -2.22 17.89 11.76
CA PRO A 102 -2.96 17.96 13.02
C PRO A 102 -3.23 16.57 13.65
N PHE A 103 -2.86 15.48 12.98
CA PHE A 103 -3.07 14.13 13.44
C PHE A 103 -1.86 13.61 14.23
N ILE A 104 -2.14 12.87 15.30
CA ILE A 104 -1.11 12.16 16.05
C ILE A 104 -0.98 10.76 15.44
N PHE A 105 0.14 10.52 14.80
CA PHE A 105 0.52 9.20 14.28
C PHE A 105 1.39 8.45 15.29
N ASN A 106 1.19 7.15 15.34
CA ASN A 106 2.21 6.23 15.85
C ASN A 106 3.41 6.25 14.89
N LYS A 107 4.35 5.31 15.05
CA LYS A 107 5.41 5.12 14.06
C LYS A 107 4.80 4.94 12.68
N PRO A 108 5.31 5.62 11.63
CA PRO A 108 4.89 5.36 10.27
C PRO A 108 5.08 3.88 9.91
N ILE A 109 4.11 3.31 9.25
CA ILE A 109 4.15 1.92 8.77
C ILE A 109 4.63 1.95 7.33
N VAL A 110 5.81 1.42 7.06
CA VAL A 110 6.39 1.36 5.71
C VAL A 110 6.12 -0.02 5.12
N VAL A 111 5.34 -0.06 4.03
CA VAL A 111 5.08 -1.32 3.32
C VAL A 111 6.07 -1.46 2.17
N ILE A 112 6.93 -2.46 2.26
CA ILE A 112 7.90 -2.81 1.23
C ILE A 112 7.56 -4.17 0.61
N ARG A 113 7.98 -4.35 -0.62
CA ARG A 113 7.83 -5.58 -1.41
C ARG A 113 9.10 -5.82 -2.20
N ASP A 114 9.45 -7.05 -2.52
CA ASP A 114 10.61 -7.35 -3.35
C ASP A 114 10.56 -6.67 -4.72
N PHE A 115 11.73 -6.33 -5.26
CA PHE A 115 11.86 -5.55 -6.49
C PHE A 115 11.33 -6.30 -7.71
N ARG A 116 11.52 -7.63 -7.77
CA ARG A 116 11.07 -8.46 -8.89
C ARG A 116 9.56 -8.40 -9.05
N ASN A 117 8.82 -8.65 -7.98
CA ASN A 117 7.36 -8.61 -7.98
C ASN A 117 6.80 -7.19 -8.09
N TRP A 118 7.49 -6.18 -7.53
CA TRP A 118 7.11 -4.78 -7.70
C TRP A 118 7.21 -4.36 -9.17
N ALA A 119 8.36 -4.61 -9.82
CA ALA A 119 8.56 -4.29 -11.23
C ALA A 119 7.59 -5.03 -12.14
N ALA A 120 7.41 -6.34 -11.92
CA ALA A 120 6.44 -7.14 -12.67
C ALA A 120 5.01 -6.57 -12.54
N SER A 121 4.61 -6.15 -11.33
CA SER A 121 3.30 -5.55 -11.10
C SER A 121 3.13 -4.21 -11.82
N CYS A 122 4.19 -3.40 -11.89
CA CYS A 122 4.20 -2.13 -12.64
C CYS A 122 4.12 -2.36 -14.14
N ILE A 123 4.88 -3.31 -14.69
CA ILE A 123 4.83 -3.67 -16.11
C ILE A 123 3.44 -4.16 -16.51
N LYS A 124 2.87 -5.11 -15.78
CA LYS A 124 1.50 -5.61 -16.06
C LYS A 124 0.45 -4.50 -16.01
N MET A 125 0.56 -3.58 -15.05
CA MET A 125 -0.31 -2.43 -14.99
C MET A 125 -0.13 -1.51 -16.21
N ALA A 126 1.11 -1.22 -16.60
CA ALA A 126 1.39 -0.37 -17.75
C ALA A 126 0.81 -0.97 -19.03
N LEU A 127 1.03 -2.27 -19.26
CA LEU A 127 0.50 -2.99 -20.41
C LEU A 127 -1.05 -3.00 -20.43
N ARG A 128 -1.67 -3.27 -19.29
CA ARG A 128 -3.14 -3.26 -19.16
C ARG A 128 -3.73 -1.89 -19.49
N ASP A 129 -3.09 -0.83 -18.98
CA ASP A 129 -3.59 0.53 -19.05
C ASP A 129 -3.08 1.29 -20.29
N ASN A 130 -2.39 0.62 -21.22
CA ASN A 130 -1.72 1.19 -22.40
C ASN A 130 -0.80 2.38 -22.08
N LYS A 131 -0.06 2.28 -20.97
CA LYS A 131 0.91 3.29 -20.54
C LYS A 131 2.31 2.91 -21.00
N ILE A 132 3.15 3.94 -21.19
CA ILE A 132 4.57 3.76 -21.46
C ILE A 132 5.24 3.20 -20.21
N ILE A 133 5.95 2.09 -20.33
CA ILE A 133 6.52 1.38 -19.17
C ILE A 133 7.60 2.23 -18.49
N GLU A 134 8.40 2.97 -19.27
CA GLU A 134 9.42 3.87 -18.78
C GLU A 134 8.86 5.04 -17.95
N ASP A 135 7.63 5.46 -18.19
CA ASP A 135 6.93 6.47 -17.37
C ASP A 135 6.42 5.87 -16.06
N VAL A 136 6.10 4.57 -16.06
CA VAL A 136 5.64 3.84 -14.87
C VAL A 136 6.81 3.44 -13.99
N ILE A 137 7.94 3.02 -14.58
CA ILE A 137 9.18 2.63 -13.88
C ILE A 137 10.32 3.53 -14.37
N ASN A 138 10.35 4.77 -13.91
CA ASN A 138 11.42 5.72 -14.21
C ASN A 138 12.45 5.79 -13.07
N ASN A 139 13.56 6.49 -13.33
CA ASN A 139 14.66 6.61 -12.38
C ASN A 139 14.22 7.27 -11.05
N ASP A 140 13.29 8.22 -11.08
CA ASP A 140 12.82 8.92 -9.88
C ASP A 140 12.06 7.95 -8.96
N LYS A 141 11.14 7.16 -9.53
CA LYS A 141 10.39 6.15 -8.78
C LYS A 141 11.29 5.05 -8.25
N VAL A 142 12.26 4.60 -9.03
CA VAL A 142 13.24 3.61 -8.56
C VAL A 142 14.13 4.20 -7.47
N SER A 143 14.47 5.49 -7.54
CA SER A 143 15.20 6.19 -6.46
C SER A 143 14.40 6.23 -5.16
N VAL A 144 13.10 6.49 -5.22
CA VAL A 144 12.22 6.43 -4.03
C VAL A 144 12.09 5.00 -3.51
N TYR A 145 11.92 4.02 -4.40
CA TYR A 145 11.90 2.61 -4.01
C TYR A 145 13.20 2.21 -3.28
N LYS A 146 14.36 2.58 -3.84
CA LYS A 146 15.67 2.39 -3.23
C LYS A 146 15.77 3.05 -1.86
N ASP A 147 15.24 4.27 -1.70
CA ASP A 147 15.18 4.96 -0.40
C ASP A 147 14.42 4.15 0.64
N HIS A 148 13.29 3.54 0.28
CA HIS A 148 12.53 2.67 1.17
C HIS A 148 13.33 1.44 1.61
N LEU A 149 14.11 0.83 0.73
CA LEU A 149 14.97 -0.31 1.07
C LEU A 149 16.16 0.09 1.94
N LEU A 150 16.84 1.21 1.60
CA LEU A 150 18.00 1.70 2.36
C LEU A 150 17.63 2.14 3.79
N ASN A 151 16.40 2.49 4.00
CA ASN A 151 15.87 2.86 5.31
C ASN A 151 15.23 1.69 6.06
N TYR A 152 15.28 0.48 5.50
CA TYR A 152 14.79 -0.72 6.18
C TYR A 152 15.44 -0.85 7.57
N ASP A 153 14.65 -1.20 8.58
CA ASP A 153 15.03 -1.29 9.99
C ASP A 153 15.33 0.06 10.70
N LYS A 154 15.01 1.21 10.11
CA LYS A 154 15.09 2.45 10.88
C LYS A 154 14.15 2.42 12.09
N PRO A 155 14.63 2.85 13.29
CA PRO A 155 13.85 2.75 14.53
C PRO A 155 12.60 3.64 14.54
N ASP A 156 12.55 4.68 13.70
CA ASP A 156 11.45 5.64 13.62
C ASP A 156 10.28 5.16 12.78
N CYS A 157 10.43 4.03 12.08
CA CYS A 157 9.40 3.42 11.27
C CYS A 157 9.12 1.98 11.72
N TYR A 158 7.95 1.48 11.36
CA TYR A 158 7.59 0.07 11.46
C TYR A 158 7.49 -0.51 10.05
N TYR A 159 8.28 -1.52 9.75
CA TYR A 159 8.32 -2.10 8.40
C TYR A 159 7.43 -3.32 8.29
N VAL A 160 6.63 -3.35 7.23
CA VAL A 160 5.82 -4.50 6.83
C VAL A 160 6.37 -5.03 5.51
N ILE A 161 6.97 -6.21 5.54
CA ILE A 161 7.38 -6.97 4.37
C ILE A 161 6.13 -7.59 3.77
N PHE A 162 5.69 -7.10 2.62
CA PHE A 162 4.45 -7.56 1.98
C PHE A 162 4.48 -9.06 1.66
N ASN A 163 5.63 -9.58 1.25
CA ASN A 163 5.82 -11.00 0.93
C ASN A 163 5.47 -11.90 2.12
N ASP A 164 5.98 -11.55 3.30
CA ASP A 164 5.72 -12.29 4.56
C ASP A 164 4.30 -12.04 5.06
N TRP A 165 3.83 -10.79 4.96
CA TRP A 165 2.45 -10.47 5.32
C TRP A 165 1.45 -11.28 4.50
N ALA A 166 1.69 -11.47 3.21
CA ALA A 166 0.79 -12.21 2.33
C ALA A 166 0.69 -13.69 2.69
N THR A 167 1.78 -14.31 3.14
CA THR A 167 1.89 -15.77 3.31
C THR A 167 1.88 -16.23 4.77
N SER A 168 2.43 -15.46 5.70
CA SER A 168 2.63 -15.87 7.10
C SER A 168 1.58 -15.28 8.05
N LYS A 169 0.71 -16.14 8.60
CA LYS A 169 -0.20 -15.76 9.67
C LYS A 169 0.54 -15.32 10.95
N LEU A 170 1.65 -16.00 11.28
CA LEU A 170 2.47 -15.65 12.45
C LEU A 170 3.09 -14.26 12.30
N TYR A 171 3.53 -13.91 11.10
CA TYR A 171 4.04 -12.57 10.82
C TYR A 171 2.95 -11.50 11.01
N ARG A 172 1.73 -11.74 10.53
CA ARG A 172 0.60 -10.83 10.76
C ARG A 172 0.22 -10.71 12.24
N GLN A 173 0.33 -11.81 13.01
CA GLN A 173 0.13 -11.76 14.47
C GLN A 173 1.20 -10.91 15.16
N ALA A 174 2.47 -11.04 14.76
CA ALA A 174 3.56 -10.22 15.29
C ALA A 174 3.32 -8.73 15.01
N ILE A 175 2.93 -8.36 13.79
CA ILE A 175 2.56 -6.97 13.44
C ILE A 175 1.49 -6.42 14.40
N CYS A 176 0.43 -7.20 14.66
CA CYS A 176 -0.63 -6.76 15.57
C CYS A 176 -0.13 -6.57 16.99
N ASN A 177 0.69 -7.48 17.50
CA ASN A 177 1.27 -7.38 18.84
C ASN A 177 2.14 -6.13 18.98
N ASP A 178 3.01 -5.87 18.01
CA ASP A 178 3.93 -4.73 18.01
C ASP A 178 3.21 -3.39 17.91
N LEU A 179 2.12 -3.34 17.13
CA LEU A 179 1.29 -2.15 16.97
C LEU A 179 0.21 -1.99 18.05
N GLY A 180 0.08 -2.98 18.96
CA GLY A 180 -0.92 -2.98 20.03
C GLY A 180 -2.36 -3.20 19.55
N TYR A 181 -2.53 -3.95 18.45
CA TYR A 181 -3.84 -4.32 17.90
C TYR A 181 -4.28 -5.72 18.36
N THR A 182 -5.59 -5.94 18.30
CA THR A 182 -6.13 -7.30 18.49
C THR A 182 -6.14 -8.02 17.14
N PHE A 183 -5.41 -9.12 17.08
CA PHE A 183 -5.31 -9.89 15.85
C PHE A 183 -6.64 -10.49 15.41
N THR A 184 -6.98 -10.25 14.15
CA THR A 184 -7.96 -11.02 13.38
C THR A 184 -7.45 -11.16 11.93
N ASP A 185 -7.73 -12.28 11.28
CA ASP A 185 -7.31 -12.52 9.90
C ASP A 185 -8.48 -12.38 8.90
N SER A 186 -9.63 -11.92 9.35
CA SER A 186 -10.88 -11.91 8.59
C SER A 186 -10.83 -11.10 7.29
N ALA A 187 -9.99 -10.06 7.23
CA ALA A 187 -9.86 -9.19 6.05
C ALA A 187 -8.67 -9.54 5.14
N LYS A 188 -7.88 -10.55 5.48
CA LYS A 188 -6.68 -10.92 4.72
C LYS A 188 -7.01 -11.33 3.27
N ASP A 189 -8.16 -11.94 3.07
CA ASP A 189 -8.61 -12.39 1.76
C ASP A 189 -9.41 -11.35 0.96
N GLN A 190 -9.58 -10.15 1.50
CA GLN A 190 -10.28 -9.07 0.82
C GLN A 190 -9.34 -8.32 -0.11
N LEU A 191 -9.67 -8.28 -1.41
CA LEU A 191 -9.02 -7.36 -2.34
C LEU A 191 -9.56 -5.95 -2.13
N SER A 192 -8.67 -4.98 -2.09
CA SER A 192 -9.06 -3.58 -2.20
C SER A 192 -9.61 -3.33 -3.61
N ILE A 193 -10.79 -2.73 -3.69
CA ILE A 193 -11.35 -2.24 -4.95
C ILE A 193 -10.60 -1.02 -5.49
N PHE A 194 -9.82 -0.37 -4.63
CA PHE A 194 -9.01 0.79 -5.00
C PHE A 194 -7.83 0.36 -5.87
N GLY A 195 -7.58 1.11 -6.94
CA GLY A 195 -6.54 0.77 -7.90
C GLY A 195 -6.87 -0.41 -8.83
N GLY A 196 -8.15 -0.81 -8.92
CA GLY A 196 -8.60 -1.84 -9.86
C GLY A 196 -8.19 -3.28 -9.47
N GLY A 197 -7.90 -3.52 -8.19
CA GLY A 197 -7.51 -4.84 -7.71
C GLY A 197 -6.07 -5.22 -8.10
N SER A 198 -5.88 -6.49 -8.45
CA SER A 198 -4.57 -7.01 -8.88
C SER A 198 -4.22 -6.58 -10.31
N SER A 199 -2.96 -6.22 -10.57
CA SER A 199 -2.49 -5.96 -11.94
C SER A 199 -2.45 -7.21 -12.82
N PHE A 200 -2.44 -8.40 -12.23
CA PHE A 200 -2.39 -9.68 -12.92
C PHE A 200 -3.78 -10.28 -13.16
N THR A 201 -4.64 -10.22 -12.16
CA THR A 201 -5.92 -10.95 -12.14
C THR A 201 -7.13 -10.05 -11.89
N GLY A 202 -6.94 -8.72 -11.89
CA GLY A 202 -8.05 -7.80 -11.65
C GLY A 202 -8.75 -8.10 -10.32
N MET A 203 -10.06 -8.36 -10.39
CA MET A 203 -10.92 -8.64 -9.23
C MET A 203 -11.30 -10.12 -9.09
N ASP A 204 -10.69 -11.03 -9.86
CA ASP A 204 -11.07 -12.45 -9.90
C ASP A 204 -11.02 -13.14 -8.53
N TYR A 205 -10.14 -12.66 -7.65
CA TYR A 205 -9.96 -13.19 -6.29
C TYR A 205 -10.53 -12.28 -5.20
N LEU A 206 -11.63 -11.57 -5.46
CA LEU A 206 -12.18 -10.53 -4.57
C LEU A 206 -12.32 -10.93 -3.10
N LYS A 207 -12.64 -12.20 -2.83
CA LYS A 207 -12.79 -12.75 -1.46
C LYS A 207 -11.84 -13.91 -1.17
N ASN A 208 -10.87 -14.14 -2.04
CA ASN A 208 -9.95 -15.28 -1.97
C ASN A 208 -8.52 -14.85 -2.31
N ALA A 209 -8.09 -13.66 -1.84
CA ALA A 209 -6.80 -13.10 -2.17
C ALA A 209 -5.61 -14.01 -1.79
N SER A 210 -5.80 -14.91 -0.82
CA SER A 210 -4.81 -15.93 -0.44
C SER A 210 -4.49 -16.95 -1.54
N GLN A 211 -5.37 -17.09 -2.53
CA GLN A 211 -5.13 -17.98 -3.67
C GLN A 211 -4.25 -17.34 -4.75
N MET A 212 -3.98 -16.04 -4.64
CA MET A 212 -3.07 -15.36 -5.56
C MET A 212 -1.62 -15.69 -5.21
N ASP A 213 -0.86 -16.18 -6.15
CA ASP A 213 0.58 -16.34 -6.00
C ASP A 213 1.29 -14.99 -6.12
N VAL A 214 1.22 -14.18 -5.04
CA VAL A 214 1.71 -12.81 -5.05
C VAL A 214 3.24 -12.72 -5.01
N ASN A 215 3.92 -13.79 -4.59
CA ASN A 215 5.37 -13.80 -4.41
C ASN A 215 6.13 -14.32 -5.64
N ASN A 216 5.44 -14.99 -6.58
CA ASN A 216 6.09 -15.56 -7.77
C ASN A 216 5.56 -14.95 -9.08
N ARG A 217 4.80 -13.86 -9.01
CA ARG A 217 4.20 -13.23 -10.20
C ARG A 217 5.21 -12.74 -11.22
N TYR A 218 6.41 -12.39 -10.80
CA TYR A 218 7.48 -11.97 -11.68
C TYR A 218 7.84 -13.07 -12.70
N GLN A 219 7.67 -14.36 -12.36
CA GLN A 219 7.96 -15.48 -13.24
C GLN A 219 7.15 -15.45 -14.55
N GLU A 220 5.94 -14.88 -14.53
CA GLU A 220 5.15 -14.69 -15.75
C GLU A 220 5.79 -13.68 -16.74
N LEU A 221 6.79 -12.93 -16.29
CA LEU A 221 7.43 -11.87 -17.07
C LEU A 221 8.94 -12.07 -17.21
N GLU A 222 9.54 -13.12 -16.69
CA GLU A 222 11.00 -13.33 -16.72
C GLU A 222 11.57 -13.21 -18.13
N GLU A 223 10.89 -13.75 -19.15
CA GLU A 223 11.29 -13.71 -20.56
C GLU A 223 10.76 -12.44 -21.29
N HIS A 224 10.10 -11.52 -20.59
CA HIS A 224 9.56 -10.33 -21.22
C HIS A 224 10.65 -9.27 -21.37
N PRO A 225 10.89 -8.69 -22.59
CA PRO A 225 12.01 -7.78 -22.84
C PRO A 225 12.08 -6.57 -21.91
N TYR A 226 10.96 -6.01 -21.54
CA TYR A 226 10.92 -4.90 -20.58
C TYR A 226 11.32 -5.33 -19.16
N TYR A 227 11.00 -6.55 -18.76
CA TYR A 227 11.38 -7.05 -17.44
C TYR A 227 12.89 -7.24 -17.36
N GLU A 228 13.48 -7.92 -18.34
CA GLU A 228 14.94 -8.09 -18.45
C GLU A 228 15.67 -6.74 -18.48
N MET A 229 15.18 -5.79 -19.28
CA MET A 229 15.73 -4.44 -19.36
C MET A 229 15.72 -3.73 -18.00
N ILE A 230 14.61 -3.80 -17.25
CA ILE A 230 14.49 -3.15 -15.94
C ILE A 230 15.40 -3.82 -14.91
N MET A 231 15.44 -5.15 -14.87
CA MET A 231 16.32 -5.88 -13.95
C MET A 231 17.79 -5.54 -14.19
N SER A 232 18.23 -5.53 -15.46
CA SER A 232 19.59 -5.16 -15.85
C SER A 232 19.92 -3.70 -15.54
N LYS A 233 19.01 -2.78 -15.89
CA LYS A 233 19.20 -1.33 -15.67
C LYS A 233 19.31 -0.96 -14.19
N HIS A 234 18.65 -1.69 -13.31
CA HIS A 234 18.53 -1.41 -11.87
C HIS A 234 19.12 -2.53 -11.00
N GLU A 235 20.17 -3.18 -11.47
CA GLU A 235 20.84 -4.32 -10.79
C GLU A 235 21.23 -3.99 -9.34
N GLU A 236 21.69 -2.78 -9.05
CA GLU A 236 22.02 -2.35 -7.69
C GLU A 236 20.79 -2.42 -6.75
N VAL A 237 19.62 -2.00 -7.24
CA VAL A 237 18.39 -2.02 -6.46
C VAL A 237 17.87 -3.45 -6.31
N LEU A 238 18.02 -4.26 -7.34
CA LEU A 238 17.70 -5.69 -7.30
C LEU A 238 18.55 -6.41 -6.23
N ASN A 239 19.87 -6.21 -6.24
CA ASN A 239 20.79 -6.82 -5.25
C ASN A 239 20.47 -6.37 -3.82
N LEU A 240 20.14 -5.08 -3.62
CA LEU A 240 19.69 -4.56 -2.33
C LEU A 240 18.39 -5.23 -1.90
N SER A 241 17.42 -5.34 -2.79
CA SER A 241 16.16 -6.05 -2.54
C SER A 241 16.42 -7.51 -2.15
N ASP A 242 17.20 -8.25 -2.95
CA ASP A 242 17.51 -9.65 -2.69
C ASP A 242 18.25 -9.87 -1.35
N SER A 243 18.90 -8.85 -0.81
CA SER A 243 19.52 -8.91 0.53
C SER A 243 18.51 -8.84 1.67
N ILE A 244 17.36 -8.22 1.46
CA ILE A 244 16.28 -8.03 2.44
C ILE A 244 15.25 -9.17 2.34
N PHE A 245 14.87 -9.53 1.12
CA PHE A 245 13.83 -10.54 0.83
C PHE A 245 14.49 -11.92 0.54
N LYS A 246 14.99 -12.55 1.60
CA LYS A 246 15.65 -13.87 1.52
C LYS A 246 14.66 -15.02 1.59
#